data_33241720d2e995664b9d7f99651b09fa
#
_entry.id   33241720d2e995664b9d7f99651b09fa
#
_cell.length_a   1.000
_cell.length_b   1.000
_cell.length_c   1.000
_cell.angle_alpha   90.00
_cell.angle_beta   90.00
_cell.angle_gamma   90.00
#
_symmetry.space_group_name_H-M   'P 1'
#
loop_
_entity.id
_entity.type
_entity.pdbx_description
1 polymer ?
#
loop_
_entity_poly.entity_id
_entity_poly.type
_entity_poly.pdbx_seq_one_letter_code
_entity_poly.pdbx_strand_id
1 'polypeptide(L)'
;MNKKTVRDIDLKNKRVLMRVDFNVPMADGKVTDDKRIRAALPTIQYVLDQNASLILMSHLGRPKSASDSQFSLRAAAEVLSTLLARPVKMAPDCVGPEVEKMAKDLKPGEVLMLENTRFHAEEEKNDLEFAKQLASLGDVFVNDAFGSAHRAHSSTEGVAHFLPAVSGFLMEQELEYLGRAVANPEHPYIAILGGAKISDKIDVVETLLSKCDKLIIGGGMANTFLAAQGLNMQDSLVEELSLETAKAIMGRSADKLILPVDAVIADKFAEDANTQIVDVDKIPAGWRMLDVGPKTISAYQAALSGAKLIVWNGPVGVFEMPKFAEGTFALAHMLAESNAVTVIGGGDSASAVKKAGVAKQMTHVSTGGGASLEFLEGKELPGVAALMDK
;
A
#
# COMPACT_ATOMS: atom_id res chain seq x y z
N MET A 1 14.24 -5.40 7.96
CA MET A 1 14.30 -6.89 7.83
C MET A 1 15.38 -7.23 6.85
N ASN A 2 16.20 -8.25 7.15
CA ASN A 2 17.36 -8.58 6.34
C ASN A 2 17.06 -9.80 5.44
N LYS A 3 16.18 -9.61 4.44
CA LYS A 3 15.80 -10.67 3.49
C LYS A 3 16.71 -10.69 2.27
N LYS A 4 17.01 -11.88 1.75
CA LYS A 4 17.72 -12.02 0.47
C LYS A 4 16.90 -11.44 -0.67
N THR A 5 17.60 -10.86 -1.63
CA THR A 5 17.04 -10.25 -2.84
C THR A 5 17.46 -11.00 -4.08
N VAL A 6 16.94 -10.63 -5.22
CA VAL A 6 17.37 -11.18 -6.53
C VAL A 6 18.87 -11.01 -6.81
N ARG A 7 19.58 -10.12 -6.06
CA ARG A 7 21.04 -9.94 -6.18
C ARG A 7 21.82 -10.99 -5.40
N ASP A 8 21.19 -11.64 -4.41
CA ASP A 8 21.85 -12.54 -3.46
C ASP A 8 21.78 -14.02 -3.90
N ILE A 9 21.26 -14.29 -5.11
CA ILE A 9 21.10 -15.65 -5.64
C ILE A 9 21.51 -15.71 -7.13
N ASP A 10 22.08 -16.85 -7.54
CA ASP A 10 22.42 -17.08 -8.96
C ASP A 10 21.15 -17.40 -9.78
N LEU A 11 20.85 -16.54 -10.75
CA LEU A 11 19.71 -16.65 -11.65
C LEU A 11 20.09 -17.15 -13.05
N LYS A 12 21.39 -17.28 -13.34
CA LYS A 12 21.86 -17.64 -14.69
C LYS A 12 21.32 -18.99 -15.15
N ASN A 13 20.68 -18.99 -16.30
CA ASN A 13 20.03 -20.15 -16.92
C ASN A 13 18.93 -20.80 -16.04
N LYS A 14 18.40 -20.08 -15.05
CA LYS A 14 17.29 -20.53 -14.20
C LYS A 14 15.96 -20.14 -14.79
N ARG A 15 14.94 -20.95 -14.49
CA ARG A 15 13.53 -20.56 -14.67
C ARG A 15 13.10 -19.83 -13.40
N VAL A 16 12.91 -18.54 -13.49
CA VAL A 16 12.50 -17.73 -12.35
C VAL A 16 10.99 -17.64 -12.32
N LEU A 17 10.38 -18.18 -11.28
CA LEU A 17 8.96 -18.01 -11.00
C LEU A 17 8.80 -16.75 -10.14
N MET A 18 8.14 -15.72 -10.69
CA MET A 18 8.05 -14.42 -10.03
C MET A 18 6.61 -14.01 -9.78
N ARG A 19 6.30 -13.66 -8.52
CA ARG A 19 5.01 -13.08 -8.13
C ARG A 19 5.06 -11.57 -8.26
N VAL A 20 4.22 -11.04 -9.14
CA VAL A 20 4.00 -9.60 -9.35
C VAL A 20 2.58 -9.20 -8.94
N ASP A 21 2.33 -7.93 -8.69
CA ASP A 21 1.00 -7.40 -8.43
C ASP A 21 0.45 -6.66 -9.66
N PHE A 22 -0.14 -7.42 -10.58
CA PHE A 22 -0.80 -6.88 -11.76
C PHE A 22 -2.33 -6.78 -11.58
N ASN A 23 -2.77 -6.60 -10.34
CA ASN A 23 -4.15 -6.26 -10.03
C ASN A 23 -4.43 -4.79 -10.40
N VAL A 24 -4.45 -4.54 -11.70
CA VAL A 24 -4.59 -3.21 -12.31
C VAL A 24 -6.06 -2.86 -12.56
N PRO A 25 -6.43 -1.57 -12.58
CA PRO A 25 -7.78 -1.17 -12.96
C PRO A 25 -8.02 -1.43 -14.45
N MET A 26 -9.20 -1.97 -14.75
CA MET A 26 -9.62 -2.37 -16.07
C MET A 26 -10.89 -1.64 -16.49
N ALA A 27 -10.99 -1.23 -17.75
CA ALA A 27 -12.23 -0.79 -18.39
C ALA A 27 -12.27 -1.29 -19.84
N ASP A 28 -13.40 -1.80 -20.26
CA ASP A 28 -13.62 -2.32 -21.62
C ASP A 28 -12.53 -3.30 -22.09
N GLY A 29 -12.10 -4.19 -21.17
CA GLY A 29 -11.07 -5.19 -21.45
C GLY A 29 -9.63 -4.63 -21.59
N LYS A 30 -9.41 -3.37 -21.24
CA LYS A 30 -8.10 -2.71 -21.31
C LYS A 30 -7.63 -2.23 -19.95
N VAL A 31 -6.31 -2.23 -19.74
CA VAL A 31 -5.68 -1.63 -18.56
C VAL A 31 -5.81 -0.10 -18.66
N THR A 32 -6.36 0.53 -17.62
CA THR A 32 -6.53 2.00 -17.56
C THR A 32 -5.43 2.70 -16.76
N ASP A 33 -4.71 1.99 -15.89
CA ASP A 33 -3.53 2.48 -15.18
C ASP A 33 -2.50 1.35 -15.08
N ASP A 34 -1.33 1.55 -15.69
CA ASP A 34 -0.26 0.55 -15.80
C ASP A 34 0.86 0.70 -14.74
N LYS A 35 0.64 1.53 -13.71
CA LYS A 35 1.66 1.83 -12.71
C LYS A 35 2.22 0.59 -12.01
N ARG A 36 1.36 -0.37 -11.67
CA ARG A 36 1.79 -1.62 -11.02
C ARG A 36 2.64 -2.47 -11.93
N ILE A 37 2.36 -2.48 -13.23
CA ILE A 37 3.17 -3.18 -14.23
C ILE A 37 4.54 -2.49 -14.33
N ARG A 38 4.56 -1.16 -14.41
CA ARG A 38 5.81 -0.38 -14.44
C ARG A 38 6.65 -0.55 -13.18
N ALA A 39 6.02 -0.66 -12.02
CA ALA A 39 6.73 -0.85 -10.75
C ALA A 39 7.51 -2.18 -10.70
N ALA A 40 7.05 -3.22 -11.39
CA ALA A 40 7.72 -4.51 -11.46
C ALA A 40 8.84 -4.57 -12.53
N LEU A 41 8.89 -3.61 -13.48
CA LEU A 41 9.87 -3.62 -14.58
C LEU A 41 11.32 -3.71 -14.12
N PRO A 42 11.80 -3.00 -13.11
CA PRO A 42 13.18 -3.09 -12.67
C PRO A 42 13.60 -4.50 -12.28
N THR A 43 12.75 -5.23 -11.55
CA THR A 43 13.01 -6.63 -11.17
C THR A 43 12.95 -7.55 -12.38
N ILE A 44 11.91 -7.39 -13.21
CA ILE A 44 11.73 -8.18 -14.45
C ILE A 44 12.97 -8.02 -15.35
N GLN A 45 13.41 -6.80 -15.61
CA GLN A 45 14.56 -6.53 -16.47
C GLN A 45 15.84 -7.12 -15.88
N TYR A 46 16.05 -6.94 -14.57
CA TYR A 46 17.22 -7.52 -13.89
C TYR A 46 17.26 -9.05 -14.06
N VAL A 47 16.16 -9.75 -13.86
CA VAL A 47 16.09 -11.21 -14.03
C VAL A 47 16.43 -11.62 -15.46
N LEU A 48 15.88 -10.90 -16.45
CA LEU A 48 16.15 -11.19 -17.86
C LEU A 48 17.61 -10.91 -18.24
N ASP A 49 18.21 -9.86 -17.67
CA ASP A 49 19.62 -9.50 -17.89
C ASP A 49 20.60 -10.53 -17.29
N GLN A 50 20.14 -11.35 -16.32
CA GLN A 50 20.91 -12.48 -15.79
C GLN A 50 20.85 -13.74 -16.68
N ASN A 51 20.33 -13.65 -17.91
CA ASN A 51 20.16 -14.78 -18.81
C ASN A 51 19.24 -15.88 -18.24
N ALA A 52 18.22 -15.48 -17.46
CA ALA A 52 17.17 -16.34 -16.95
C ALA A 52 15.97 -16.36 -17.90
N SER A 53 15.12 -17.37 -17.80
CA SER A 53 13.74 -17.33 -18.30
C SER A 53 12.78 -16.94 -17.18
N LEU A 54 11.70 -16.24 -17.50
CA LEU A 54 10.82 -15.64 -16.52
C LEU A 54 9.40 -16.15 -16.65
N ILE A 55 8.84 -16.63 -15.55
CA ILE A 55 7.44 -17.07 -15.44
C ILE A 55 6.77 -16.15 -14.42
N LEU A 56 5.80 -15.36 -14.87
CA LEU A 56 5.10 -14.40 -14.05
C LEU A 56 3.75 -14.96 -13.58
N MET A 57 3.44 -14.77 -12.32
CA MET A 57 2.12 -15.05 -11.75
C MET A 57 1.59 -13.83 -11.00
N SER A 58 0.30 -13.60 -11.15
CA SER A 58 -0.43 -12.53 -10.48
C SER A 58 -1.90 -12.91 -10.29
N HIS A 59 -2.58 -12.12 -9.47
CA HIS A 59 -4.04 -12.10 -9.44
C HIS A 59 -4.56 -10.82 -10.12
N LEU A 60 -5.83 -10.87 -10.55
CA LEU A 60 -6.58 -9.72 -11.03
C LEU A 60 -8.01 -9.80 -10.50
N GLY A 61 -8.45 -8.77 -9.78
CA GLY A 61 -9.80 -8.67 -9.25
C GLY A 61 -10.19 -9.79 -8.28
N ARG A 62 -11.48 -10.10 -8.28
CA ARG A 62 -12.09 -11.16 -7.46
C ARG A 62 -13.01 -12.02 -8.33
N PRO A 63 -12.47 -12.85 -9.22
CA PRO A 63 -13.27 -13.75 -10.05
C PRO A 63 -14.01 -14.76 -9.16
N LYS A 64 -15.18 -15.18 -9.63
CA LYS A 64 -15.95 -16.27 -8.99
C LYS A 64 -15.53 -17.63 -9.53
N SER A 65 -14.99 -17.67 -10.73
CA SER A 65 -14.51 -18.89 -11.40
C SER A 65 -13.63 -18.54 -12.57
N ALA A 66 -12.99 -19.55 -13.17
CA ALA A 66 -12.20 -19.42 -14.42
C ALA A 66 -13.02 -18.93 -15.62
N SER A 67 -14.36 -19.02 -15.57
CA SER A 67 -15.24 -18.51 -16.63
C SER A 67 -15.38 -16.99 -16.63
N ASP A 68 -14.94 -16.31 -15.57
CA ASP A 68 -14.95 -14.84 -15.48
C ASP A 68 -13.81 -14.20 -16.29
N SER A 69 -13.86 -14.39 -17.62
CA SER A 69 -12.79 -13.99 -18.56
C SER A 69 -12.39 -12.49 -18.50
N GLN A 70 -13.27 -11.62 -17.97
CA GLN A 70 -12.95 -10.22 -17.72
C GLN A 70 -11.77 -10.02 -16.75
N PHE A 71 -11.45 -11.04 -15.94
CA PHE A 71 -10.32 -11.04 -15.01
C PHE A 71 -9.09 -11.79 -15.55
N SER A 72 -9.06 -12.10 -16.87
CA SER A 72 -7.86 -12.64 -17.51
C SER A 72 -6.69 -11.65 -17.44
N LEU A 73 -5.49 -12.15 -17.20
CA LEU A 73 -4.26 -11.35 -17.20
C LEU A 73 -3.74 -11.02 -18.61
N ARG A 74 -4.44 -11.43 -19.67
CA ARG A 74 -4.03 -11.20 -21.06
C ARG A 74 -3.77 -9.73 -21.37
N ALA A 75 -4.66 -8.82 -20.96
CA ALA A 75 -4.46 -7.39 -21.18
C ALA A 75 -3.22 -6.84 -20.43
N ALA A 76 -2.94 -7.34 -19.23
CA ALA A 76 -1.73 -6.97 -18.51
C ALA A 76 -0.46 -7.51 -19.20
N ALA A 77 -0.52 -8.74 -19.75
CA ALA A 77 0.58 -9.32 -20.52
C ALA A 77 0.87 -8.52 -21.80
N GLU A 78 -0.15 -8.03 -22.50
CA GLU A 78 -0.01 -7.18 -23.70
C GLU A 78 0.66 -5.84 -23.36
N VAL A 79 0.24 -5.19 -22.27
CA VAL A 79 0.89 -3.97 -21.78
C VAL A 79 2.35 -4.23 -21.40
N LEU A 80 2.62 -5.32 -20.68
CA LEU A 80 3.98 -5.70 -20.31
C LEU A 80 4.84 -5.98 -21.55
N SER A 81 4.32 -6.68 -22.54
CA SER A 81 4.99 -6.95 -23.81
C SER A 81 5.44 -5.65 -24.50
N THR A 82 4.54 -4.66 -24.51
CA THR A 82 4.85 -3.33 -25.08
C THR A 82 5.95 -2.63 -24.29
N LEU A 83 5.87 -2.65 -22.95
CA LEU A 83 6.85 -1.99 -22.08
C LEU A 83 8.24 -2.62 -22.12
N LEU A 84 8.31 -3.95 -22.30
CA LEU A 84 9.56 -4.70 -22.43
C LEU A 84 10.13 -4.68 -23.86
N ALA A 85 9.36 -4.22 -24.84
CA ALA A 85 9.67 -4.32 -26.28
C ALA A 85 10.05 -5.76 -26.69
N ARG A 86 9.38 -6.77 -26.08
CA ARG A 86 9.56 -8.20 -26.38
C ARG A 86 8.27 -8.98 -26.13
N PRO A 87 8.08 -10.14 -26.82
CA PRO A 87 6.89 -10.94 -26.65
C PRO A 87 6.77 -11.47 -25.21
N VAL A 88 5.57 -11.37 -24.63
CA VAL A 88 5.16 -12.07 -23.42
C VAL A 88 4.17 -13.16 -23.83
N LYS A 89 4.57 -14.41 -23.68
CA LYS A 89 3.70 -15.56 -23.96
C LYS A 89 2.64 -15.65 -22.87
N MET A 90 1.40 -16.00 -23.25
CA MET A 90 0.32 -16.18 -22.26
C MET A 90 0.00 -17.67 -22.14
N ALA A 91 0.07 -18.21 -20.91
CA ALA A 91 -0.35 -19.57 -20.62
C ALA A 91 -1.87 -19.68 -20.58
N PRO A 92 -2.45 -20.85 -20.89
CA PRO A 92 -3.90 -21.05 -20.82
C PRO A 92 -4.43 -21.16 -19.38
N ASP A 93 -3.58 -21.44 -18.40
CA ASP A 93 -3.89 -21.61 -16.99
C ASP A 93 -2.66 -21.31 -16.10
N CYS A 94 -2.77 -21.55 -14.80
CA CYS A 94 -1.67 -21.43 -13.84
C CYS A 94 -0.86 -22.72 -13.72
N VAL A 95 -1.46 -23.88 -13.93
CA VAL A 95 -0.90 -25.20 -13.70
C VAL A 95 -1.37 -26.18 -14.78
N GLY A 96 -0.82 -27.40 -14.76
CA GLY A 96 -1.21 -28.46 -15.68
C GLY A 96 -0.20 -28.75 -16.77
N PRO A 97 -0.36 -29.88 -17.51
CA PRO A 97 0.67 -30.40 -18.42
C PRO A 97 1.07 -29.44 -19.54
N GLU A 98 0.13 -28.65 -20.06
CA GLU A 98 0.41 -27.66 -21.11
C GLU A 98 1.27 -26.51 -20.56
N VAL A 99 0.91 -25.99 -19.38
CA VAL A 99 1.67 -24.93 -18.69
C VAL A 99 3.08 -25.42 -18.33
N GLU A 100 3.21 -26.63 -17.80
CA GLU A 100 4.52 -27.24 -17.49
C GLU A 100 5.37 -27.38 -18.76
N LYS A 101 4.78 -27.78 -19.87
CA LYS A 101 5.48 -27.86 -21.14
C LYS A 101 5.95 -26.47 -21.58
N MET A 102 5.07 -25.46 -21.56
CA MET A 102 5.42 -24.09 -21.92
C MET A 102 6.56 -23.57 -21.04
N ALA A 103 6.53 -23.83 -19.73
CA ALA A 103 7.58 -23.42 -18.81
C ALA A 103 8.92 -24.11 -19.07
N LYS A 104 8.92 -25.42 -19.40
CA LYS A 104 10.12 -26.20 -19.75
C LYS A 104 10.74 -25.77 -21.08
N ASP A 105 9.89 -25.35 -22.04
CA ASP A 105 10.32 -24.95 -23.38
C ASP A 105 10.84 -23.49 -23.44
N LEU A 106 10.71 -22.71 -22.34
CA LEU A 106 11.21 -21.35 -22.26
C LEU A 106 12.73 -21.27 -22.40
N LYS A 107 13.19 -20.40 -23.25
CA LYS A 107 14.60 -20.08 -23.40
C LYS A 107 14.99 -18.87 -22.52
N PRO A 108 16.27 -18.74 -22.14
CA PRO A 108 16.75 -17.54 -21.49
C PRO A 108 16.34 -16.27 -22.23
N GLY A 109 15.83 -15.28 -21.47
CA GLY A 109 15.30 -14.04 -22.02
C GLY A 109 13.83 -14.08 -22.46
N GLU A 110 13.20 -15.25 -22.50
CA GLU A 110 11.76 -15.37 -22.77
C GLU A 110 10.91 -15.20 -21.51
N VAL A 111 9.68 -14.70 -21.71
CA VAL A 111 8.71 -14.41 -20.65
C VAL A 111 7.41 -15.16 -20.89
N LEU A 112 6.93 -15.87 -19.88
CA LEU A 112 5.62 -16.52 -19.80
C LEU A 112 4.79 -15.87 -18.69
N MET A 113 3.59 -15.38 -19.01
CA MET A 113 2.59 -14.97 -18.04
C MET A 113 1.62 -16.12 -17.82
N LEU A 114 1.45 -16.54 -16.57
CA LEU A 114 0.39 -17.46 -16.17
C LEU A 114 -0.96 -16.76 -16.17
N GLU A 115 -2.05 -17.52 -16.21
CA GLU A 115 -3.39 -16.96 -16.03
C GLU A 115 -3.62 -16.53 -14.56
N ASN A 116 -4.72 -15.85 -14.30
CA ASN A 116 -5.09 -15.31 -13.00
C ASN A 116 -5.11 -16.41 -11.93
N THR A 117 -4.23 -16.33 -10.94
CA THR A 117 -4.12 -17.34 -9.87
C THR A 117 -5.43 -17.53 -9.11
N ARG A 118 -6.27 -16.50 -9.03
CA ARG A 118 -7.59 -16.55 -8.38
C ARG A 118 -8.68 -17.24 -9.18
N PHE A 119 -8.39 -17.73 -10.38
CA PHE A 119 -9.27 -18.68 -11.04
C PHE A 119 -9.31 -20.03 -10.35
N HIS A 120 -8.32 -20.31 -9.50
CA HIS A 120 -8.24 -21.48 -8.64
C HIS A 120 -8.62 -21.10 -7.20
N ALA A 121 -9.62 -21.76 -6.64
CA ALA A 121 -10.08 -21.53 -5.26
C ALA A 121 -9.01 -21.91 -4.21
N GLU A 122 -8.07 -22.75 -4.60
CA GLU A 122 -6.90 -23.21 -3.83
C GLU A 122 -5.94 -22.09 -3.52
N GLU A 123 -5.85 -21.06 -4.38
CA GLU A 123 -4.95 -19.91 -4.22
C GLU A 123 -5.15 -19.22 -2.87
N GLU A 124 -6.38 -18.77 -2.59
CA GLU A 124 -6.67 -18.01 -1.37
C GLU A 124 -6.68 -18.87 -0.11
N LYS A 125 -6.73 -20.20 -0.25
CA LYS A 125 -6.65 -21.17 0.86
C LYS A 125 -5.22 -21.55 1.22
N ASN A 126 -4.25 -21.05 0.46
CA ASN A 126 -2.85 -21.43 0.58
C ASN A 126 -2.66 -22.96 0.45
N ASP A 127 -3.35 -23.56 -0.49
CA ASP A 127 -3.30 -25.02 -0.70
C ASP A 127 -1.89 -25.44 -1.14
N LEU A 128 -1.29 -26.40 -0.41
CA LEU A 128 0.09 -26.79 -0.63
C LEU A 128 0.28 -27.60 -1.91
N GLU A 129 -0.71 -28.36 -2.37
CA GLU A 129 -0.59 -29.10 -3.64
C GLU A 129 -0.64 -28.15 -4.83
N PHE A 130 -1.50 -27.12 -4.78
CA PHE A 130 -1.52 -26.07 -5.79
C PHE A 130 -0.21 -25.26 -5.76
N ALA A 131 0.29 -24.90 -4.58
CA ALA A 131 1.57 -24.22 -4.41
C ALA A 131 2.74 -25.05 -4.97
N LYS A 132 2.75 -26.38 -4.75
CA LYS A 132 3.76 -27.30 -5.28
C LYS A 132 3.68 -27.40 -6.81
N GLN A 133 2.48 -27.42 -7.40
CA GLN A 133 2.30 -27.38 -8.84
C GLN A 133 2.86 -26.08 -9.44
N LEU A 134 2.55 -24.92 -8.83
CA LEU A 134 3.15 -23.65 -9.22
C LEU A 134 4.68 -23.69 -9.12
N ALA A 135 5.22 -24.18 -8.01
CA ALA A 135 6.65 -24.27 -7.76
C ALA A 135 7.38 -25.16 -8.77
N SER A 136 6.72 -26.20 -9.31
CA SER A 136 7.30 -27.11 -10.31
C SER A 136 7.68 -26.39 -11.62
N LEU A 137 7.12 -25.23 -11.87
CA LEU A 137 7.38 -24.44 -13.07
C LEU A 137 8.74 -23.73 -13.04
N GLY A 138 9.29 -23.45 -11.84
CA GLY A 138 10.50 -22.68 -11.66
C GLY A 138 11.61 -23.38 -10.89
N ASP A 139 12.78 -22.75 -10.83
CA ASP A 139 13.95 -23.19 -10.07
C ASP A 139 14.24 -22.26 -8.89
N VAL A 140 13.73 -21.01 -8.95
CA VAL A 140 13.84 -19.95 -7.94
C VAL A 140 12.52 -19.21 -7.89
N PHE A 141 12.06 -18.86 -6.70
CA PHE A 141 10.90 -17.99 -6.49
C PHE A 141 11.33 -16.57 -6.14
N VAL A 142 10.77 -15.59 -6.84
CA VAL A 142 10.95 -14.17 -6.54
C VAL A 142 9.60 -13.57 -6.16
N ASN A 143 9.47 -13.05 -4.94
CA ASN A 143 8.29 -12.30 -4.53
C ASN A 143 8.54 -10.79 -4.70
N ASP A 144 7.81 -10.18 -5.61
CA ASP A 144 7.86 -8.72 -5.88
C ASP A 144 6.47 -8.08 -5.75
N ALA A 145 5.57 -8.74 -5.01
CA ALA A 145 4.18 -8.35 -4.83
C ALA A 145 3.89 -7.98 -3.37
N PHE A 146 4.49 -6.89 -2.89
CA PHE A 146 4.31 -6.44 -1.51
C PHE A 146 2.84 -6.22 -1.14
N GLY A 147 2.03 -5.66 -2.04
CA GLY A 147 0.59 -5.46 -1.83
C GLY A 147 -0.21 -6.73 -1.52
N SER A 148 0.32 -7.89 -1.85
CA SER A 148 -0.29 -9.20 -1.56
C SER A 148 0.40 -9.95 -0.42
N ALA A 149 1.53 -9.44 0.12
CA ALA A 149 2.37 -10.15 1.07
C ALA A 149 1.75 -10.35 2.47
N HIS A 150 0.71 -9.57 2.80
CA HIS A 150 -0.04 -9.69 4.06
C HIS A 150 -0.97 -10.92 4.10
N ARG A 151 -1.10 -11.64 3.00
CA ARG A 151 -1.96 -12.83 2.88
C ARG A 151 -1.13 -14.07 2.60
N ALA A 152 -1.35 -15.13 3.38
CA ALA A 152 -0.82 -16.44 3.08
C ALA A 152 -1.65 -17.07 1.96
N HIS A 153 -1.22 -16.87 0.71
CA HIS A 153 -1.81 -17.49 -0.49
C HIS A 153 -0.78 -18.41 -1.15
N SER A 154 -1.25 -19.39 -1.95
CA SER A 154 -0.37 -20.35 -2.59
C SER A 154 0.73 -19.68 -3.43
N SER A 155 0.41 -18.60 -4.17
CA SER A 155 1.37 -17.88 -5.03
C SER A 155 2.24 -16.87 -4.30
N THR A 156 1.98 -16.55 -3.02
CA THR A 156 2.74 -15.55 -2.24
C THR A 156 3.59 -16.18 -1.15
N GLU A 157 3.04 -17.12 -0.39
CA GLU A 157 3.68 -17.81 0.73
C GLU A 157 3.92 -19.28 0.44
N GLY A 158 2.89 -20.02 -0.03
CA GLY A 158 2.96 -21.45 -0.22
C GLY A 158 4.09 -21.91 -1.14
N VAL A 159 4.33 -21.23 -2.26
CA VAL A 159 5.43 -21.53 -3.22
C VAL A 159 6.80 -21.44 -2.56
N ALA A 160 7.00 -20.56 -1.57
CA ALA A 160 8.27 -20.37 -0.89
C ALA A 160 8.70 -21.57 -0.06
N HIS A 161 7.80 -22.51 0.24
CA HIS A 161 8.14 -23.77 0.91
C HIS A 161 8.82 -24.80 -0.01
N PHE A 162 8.74 -24.61 -1.33
CA PHE A 162 9.22 -25.57 -2.32
C PHE A 162 10.40 -25.06 -3.15
N LEU A 163 10.68 -23.77 -3.14
CA LEU A 163 11.74 -23.13 -3.92
C LEU A 163 12.58 -22.20 -3.04
N PRO A 164 13.88 -22.02 -3.35
CA PRO A 164 14.62 -20.89 -2.82
C PRO A 164 13.87 -19.59 -3.12
N ALA A 165 13.49 -18.85 -2.07
CA ALA A 165 12.59 -17.69 -2.17
C ALA A 165 13.33 -16.41 -1.78
N VAL A 166 13.32 -15.41 -2.67
CA VAL A 166 13.98 -14.11 -2.46
C VAL A 166 13.03 -12.96 -2.82
N SER A 167 13.34 -11.74 -2.35
CA SER A 167 12.58 -10.54 -2.71
C SER A 167 13.01 -9.98 -4.07
N GLY A 168 12.06 -9.43 -4.80
CA GLY A 168 12.35 -8.49 -5.89
C GLY A 168 12.66 -7.08 -5.36
N PHE A 169 12.99 -6.16 -6.25
CA PHE A 169 13.39 -4.79 -5.89
C PHE A 169 12.24 -3.95 -5.32
N LEU A 170 11.00 -4.17 -5.80
CA LEU A 170 9.85 -3.48 -5.24
C LEU A 170 9.62 -3.91 -3.78
N MET A 171 9.65 -5.22 -3.53
CA MET A 171 9.55 -5.78 -2.18
C MET A 171 10.69 -5.28 -1.29
N GLU A 172 11.94 -5.26 -1.79
CA GLU A 172 13.12 -4.76 -1.08
C GLU A 172 12.91 -3.30 -0.63
N GLN A 173 12.45 -2.43 -1.55
CA GLN A 173 12.20 -1.01 -1.24
C GLN A 173 11.10 -0.83 -0.18
N GLU A 174 10.00 -1.57 -0.30
CA GLU A 174 8.94 -1.52 0.71
C GLU A 174 9.45 -1.93 2.09
N LEU A 175 10.22 -3.03 2.17
CA LEU A 175 10.83 -3.51 3.42
C LEU A 175 11.87 -2.53 3.97
N GLU A 176 12.62 -1.85 3.11
CA GLU A 176 13.57 -0.84 3.53
C GLU A 176 12.87 0.37 4.14
N TYR A 177 11.97 1.01 3.39
CA TYR A 177 11.39 2.29 3.81
C TYR A 177 10.35 2.14 4.92
N LEU A 178 9.44 1.18 4.82
CA LEU A 178 8.49 0.90 5.91
C LEU A 178 9.19 0.29 7.13
N GLY A 179 10.25 -0.51 6.91
CA GLY A 179 11.05 -1.10 7.96
C GLY A 179 11.73 -0.05 8.85
N ARG A 180 12.16 1.09 8.28
CA ARG A 180 12.70 2.24 9.05
C ARG A 180 11.68 2.75 10.06
N ALA A 181 10.40 2.83 9.68
CA ALA A 181 9.33 3.30 10.56
C ALA A 181 9.04 2.37 11.74
N VAL A 182 9.23 1.06 11.55
CA VAL A 182 8.80 0.05 12.53
C VAL A 182 9.95 -0.48 13.38
N ALA A 183 11.14 -0.72 12.79
CA ALA A 183 12.22 -1.38 13.49
C ALA A 183 13.12 -0.42 14.27
N ASN A 184 13.67 0.59 13.62
CA ASN A 184 14.64 1.52 14.22
C ASN A 184 14.52 2.91 13.55
N PRO A 185 13.47 3.70 13.89
CA PRO A 185 13.24 4.98 13.24
C PRO A 185 14.31 6.02 13.58
N GLU A 186 14.62 6.87 12.61
CA GLU A 186 15.43 8.08 12.85
C GLU A 186 14.55 9.17 13.48
N HIS A 187 15.06 9.81 14.52
CA HIS A 187 14.36 10.88 15.25
C HIS A 187 14.86 12.28 14.88
N PRO A 188 14.00 13.33 14.90
CA PRO A 188 12.58 13.29 15.23
C PRO A 188 11.75 12.52 14.18
N TYR A 189 10.91 11.61 14.66
CA TYR A 189 9.99 10.81 13.87
C TYR A 189 8.55 11.34 14.05
N ILE A 190 7.94 11.78 12.96
CA ILE A 190 6.56 12.27 12.94
C ILE A 190 5.70 11.28 12.16
N ALA A 191 4.65 10.79 12.79
CA ALA A 191 3.64 9.98 12.11
C ALA A 191 2.38 10.82 11.84
N ILE A 192 1.71 10.57 10.73
CA ILE A 192 0.49 11.24 10.32
C ILE A 192 -0.54 10.18 9.96
N LEU A 193 -1.64 10.16 10.67
CA LEU A 193 -2.75 9.27 10.41
C LEU A 193 -4.03 10.07 10.13
N GLY A 194 -4.69 9.71 9.06
CA GLY A 194 -5.98 10.26 8.69
C GLY A 194 -6.94 9.16 8.22
N GLY A 195 -8.04 9.59 7.63
CA GLY A 195 -9.09 8.69 7.15
C GLY A 195 -10.37 8.79 7.99
N ALA A 196 -11.35 7.94 7.70
CA ALA A 196 -12.69 8.06 8.24
C ALA A 196 -12.82 7.56 9.69
N LYS A 197 -12.19 6.40 10.00
CA LYS A 197 -12.46 5.64 11.22
C LYS A 197 -11.20 5.31 12.01
N ILE A 198 -11.30 5.45 13.34
CA ILE A 198 -10.24 5.03 14.25
C ILE A 198 -10.21 3.50 14.41
N SER A 199 -11.39 2.84 14.40
CA SER A 199 -11.52 1.39 14.54
C SER A 199 -10.71 0.59 13.53
N ASP A 200 -10.53 1.14 12.32
CA ASP A 200 -9.76 0.51 11.25
C ASP A 200 -8.23 0.65 11.44
N LYS A 201 -7.78 1.45 12.42
CA LYS A 201 -6.37 1.86 12.57
C LYS A 201 -5.86 1.87 14.03
N ILE A 202 -6.59 1.27 14.96
CA ILE A 202 -6.20 1.27 16.39
C ILE A 202 -4.78 0.70 16.57
N ASP A 203 -4.51 -0.45 15.98
CA ASP A 203 -3.21 -1.14 16.11
C ASP A 203 -2.06 -0.28 15.53
N VAL A 204 -2.32 0.40 14.41
CA VAL A 204 -1.36 1.35 13.82
C VAL A 204 -1.11 2.54 14.73
N VAL A 205 -2.18 3.13 15.28
CA VAL A 205 -2.06 4.27 16.22
C VAL A 205 -1.19 3.88 17.41
N GLU A 206 -1.45 2.73 18.04
CA GLU A 206 -0.70 2.25 19.18
C GLU A 206 0.76 1.95 18.85
N THR A 207 1.01 1.27 17.74
CA THR A 207 2.37 0.96 17.29
C THR A 207 3.15 2.23 16.99
N LEU A 208 2.59 3.16 16.23
CA LEU A 208 3.27 4.40 15.86
C LEU A 208 3.51 5.30 17.10
N LEU A 209 2.55 5.42 18.03
CA LEU A 209 2.72 6.16 19.28
C LEU A 209 3.88 5.65 20.13
N SER A 210 4.13 4.34 20.10
CA SER A 210 5.25 3.77 20.84
C SER A 210 6.62 4.17 20.26
N LYS A 211 6.66 4.61 19.00
CA LYS A 211 7.90 4.83 18.23
C LYS A 211 8.10 6.28 17.81
N CYS A 212 7.04 7.02 17.50
CA CYS A 212 7.15 8.40 17.02
C CYS A 212 7.32 9.41 18.16
N ASP A 213 7.87 10.58 17.83
CA ASP A 213 7.95 11.73 18.74
C ASP A 213 6.65 12.52 18.74
N LYS A 214 5.96 12.56 17.58
CA LYS A 214 4.64 13.19 17.43
C LYS A 214 3.76 12.38 16.49
N LEU A 215 2.45 12.37 16.77
CA LEU A 215 1.42 11.76 15.94
C LEU A 215 0.36 12.79 15.61
N ILE A 216 0.28 13.13 14.34
CA ILE A 216 -0.76 13.99 13.77
C ILE A 216 -1.97 13.11 13.43
N ILE A 217 -3.15 13.47 13.93
CA ILE A 217 -4.41 12.83 13.60
C ILE A 217 -5.29 13.79 12.81
N GLY A 218 -5.78 13.35 11.65
CA GLY A 218 -6.68 14.12 10.79
C GLY A 218 -7.88 13.30 10.30
N GLY A 219 -8.69 13.93 9.43
CA GLY A 219 -9.88 13.29 8.85
C GLY A 219 -10.97 12.98 9.87
N GLY A 220 -11.87 12.07 9.54
CA GLY A 220 -12.95 11.63 10.44
C GLY A 220 -12.46 11.02 11.75
N MET A 221 -11.26 10.43 11.75
CA MET A 221 -10.62 9.96 12.99
C MET A 221 -10.45 11.10 13.99
N ALA A 222 -10.02 12.29 13.55
CA ALA A 222 -9.84 13.44 14.42
C ALA A 222 -11.15 13.85 15.13
N ASN A 223 -12.28 13.76 14.43
CA ASN A 223 -13.58 14.07 15.02
C ASN A 223 -13.89 13.17 16.21
N THR A 224 -13.55 11.88 16.13
CA THR A 224 -13.75 10.93 17.24
C THR A 224 -12.85 11.27 18.44
N PHE A 225 -11.59 11.67 18.21
CA PHE A 225 -10.71 12.15 19.27
C PHE A 225 -11.21 13.46 19.92
N LEU A 226 -11.69 14.41 19.10
CA LEU A 226 -12.25 15.68 19.59
C LEU A 226 -13.54 15.44 20.40
N ALA A 227 -14.42 14.55 19.92
CA ALA A 227 -15.61 14.15 20.68
C ALA A 227 -15.23 13.47 22.00
N ALA A 228 -14.19 12.64 22.01
CA ALA A 228 -13.67 12.00 23.22
C ALA A 228 -13.10 13.00 24.24
N GLN A 229 -12.67 14.20 23.79
CA GLN A 229 -12.31 15.34 24.65
C GLN A 229 -13.55 16.06 25.24
N GLY A 230 -14.77 15.69 24.81
CA GLY A 230 -16.01 16.30 25.22
C GLY A 230 -16.52 17.42 24.33
N LEU A 231 -15.91 17.62 23.13
CA LEU A 231 -16.38 18.60 22.16
C LEU A 231 -17.62 18.08 21.43
N ASN A 232 -18.58 18.96 21.19
CA ASN A 232 -19.75 18.64 20.40
C ASN A 232 -19.40 18.78 18.90
N MET A 233 -19.21 17.65 18.24
CA MET A 233 -18.83 17.61 16.83
C MET A 233 -20.02 17.73 15.86
N GLN A 234 -21.24 17.95 16.38
CA GLN A 234 -22.47 18.13 15.62
C GLN A 234 -22.71 16.98 14.62
N ASP A 235 -22.93 17.29 13.32
CA ASP A 235 -23.16 16.29 12.27
C ASP A 235 -21.88 15.69 11.70
N SER A 236 -20.70 15.96 12.30
CA SER A 236 -19.43 15.39 11.86
C SER A 236 -19.41 13.87 12.10
N LEU A 237 -18.68 13.15 11.26
CA LEU A 237 -18.48 11.72 11.42
C LEU A 237 -17.75 11.42 12.75
N VAL A 238 -18.42 10.75 13.68
CA VAL A 238 -17.86 10.29 14.96
C VAL A 238 -18.19 8.82 15.14
N GLU A 239 -17.18 8.03 15.52
CA GLU A 239 -17.38 6.63 15.92
C GLU A 239 -17.67 6.53 17.41
N GLU A 240 -18.95 6.53 17.79
CA GLU A 240 -19.43 6.49 19.18
C GLU A 240 -18.83 5.30 19.97
N LEU A 241 -18.73 4.13 19.33
CA LEU A 241 -18.18 2.92 19.94
C LEU A 241 -16.66 3.00 20.21
N SER A 242 -15.97 3.95 19.59
CA SER A 242 -14.52 4.13 19.72
C SER A 242 -14.14 5.26 20.67
N LEU A 243 -15.08 5.97 21.29
CA LEU A 243 -14.81 7.11 22.17
C LEU A 243 -13.93 6.73 23.38
N GLU A 244 -14.23 5.61 24.03
CA GLU A 244 -13.42 5.15 25.17
C GLU A 244 -12.02 4.73 24.76
N THR A 245 -11.87 4.13 23.58
CA THR A 245 -10.55 3.81 23.00
C THR A 245 -9.76 5.07 22.71
N ALA A 246 -10.39 6.10 22.11
CA ALA A 246 -9.76 7.38 21.84
C ALA A 246 -9.30 8.08 23.14
N LYS A 247 -10.13 8.06 24.21
CA LYS A 247 -9.74 8.57 25.54
C LYS A 247 -8.53 7.83 26.11
N ALA A 248 -8.52 6.50 26.02
CA ALA A 248 -7.41 5.69 26.52
C ALA A 248 -6.11 5.98 25.78
N ILE A 249 -6.17 6.16 24.46
CA ILE A 249 -5.02 6.56 23.62
C ILE A 249 -4.52 7.94 24.04
N MET A 250 -5.40 8.93 24.17
CA MET A 250 -5.04 10.29 24.61
C MET A 250 -4.39 10.29 26.00
N GLY A 251 -4.93 9.52 26.93
CA GLY A 251 -4.40 9.43 28.30
C GLY A 251 -2.96 8.88 28.37
N ARG A 252 -2.56 8.07 27.39
CA ARG A 252 -1.21 7.47 27.30
C ARG A 252 -0.22 8.31 26.47
N SER A 253 -0.69 9.30 25.72
CA SER A 253 0.11 9.97 24.69
C SER A 253 -0.13 11.48 24.59
N ALA A 254 -0.57 12.13 25.67
CA ALA A 254 -1.00 13.54 25.70
C ALA A 254 -0.01 14.52 25.04
N ASP A 255 1.28 14.33 25.23
CA ASP A 255 2.32 15.23 24.70
C ASP A 255 2.71 14.94 23.24
N LYS A 256 2.27 13.80 22.70
CA LYS A 256 2.62 13.39 21.33
C LYS A 256 1.52 13.66 20.33
N LEU A 257 0.25 13.63 20.75
CA LEU A 257 -0.88 13.78 19.84
C LEU A 257 -1.08 15.24 19.42
N ILE A 258 -1.24 15.42 18.11
CA ILE A 258 -1.59 16.71 17.51
C ILE A 258 -2.95 16.54 16.82
N LEU A 259 -3.94 17.20 17.39
CA LEU A 259 -5.32 17.22 16.89
C LEU A 259 -5.62 18.57 16.23
N PRO A 260 -6.59 18.62 15.32
CA PRO A 260 -7.06 19.87 14.75
C PRO A 260 -7.56 20.85 15.81
N VAL A 261 -7.28 22.15 15.60
CA VAL A 261 -7.75 23.26 16.46
C VAL A 261 -8.80 24.11 15.74
N ASP A 262 -8.84 24.06 14.41
CA ASP A 262 -9.87 24.68 13.58
C ASP A 262 -10.22 23.76 12.40
N ALA A 263 -11.35 24.03 11.78
CA ALA A 263 -11.92 23.17 10.76
C ALA A 263 -12.57 23.95 9.64
N VAL A 264 -12.52 23.41 8.43
CA VAL A 264 -13.44 23.74 7.34
C VAL A 264 -14.68 22.88 7.51
N ILE A 265 -15.79 23.53 7.83
CA ILE A 265 -17.09 22.86 8.07
C ILE A 265 -18.04 23.10 6.90
N ALA A 266 -18.99 22.21 6.73
CA ALA A 266 -20.02 22.27 5.69
C ALA A 266 -21.42 21.96 6.24
N ASP A 267 -22.43 22.57 5.62
CA ASP A 267 -23.86 22.32 5.94
C ASP A 267 -24.37 20.98 5.39
N LYS A 268 -23.66 20.39 4.43
CA LYS A 268 -23.97 19.08 3.85
C LYS A 268 -22.71 18.40 3.32
N PHE A 269 -22.75 17.09 3.11
CA PHE A 269 -21.66 16.33 2.48
C PHE A 269 -21.84 16.36 0.94
N ALA A 270 -21.39 17.44 0.30
CA ALA A 270 -21.51 17.64 -1.15
C ALA A 270 -20.51 18.70 -1.65
N GLU A 271 -20.14 18.60 -2.93
CA GLU A 271 -19.22 19.58 -3.57
C GLU A 271 -19.76 21.01 -3.60
N ASP A 272 -21.10 21.18 -3.67
CA ASP A 272 -21.78 22.46 -3.69
C ASP A 272 -22.16 22.98 -2.28
N ALA A 273 -21.71 22.32 -1.20
CA ALA A 273 -22.01 22.73 0.17
C ALA A 273 -21.53 24.15 0.47
N ASN A 274 -22.27 24.86 1.35
CA ASN A 274 -21.76 26.07 1.98
C ASN A 274 -20.68 25.71 2.99
N THR A 275 -19.63 26.53 3.07
CA THR A 275 -18.47 26.26 3.94
C THR A 275 -18.18 27.44 4.87
N GLN A 276 -17.67 27.12 6.05
CA GLN A 276 -17.14 28.10 7.02
C GLN A 276 -15.86 27.55 7.64
N ILE A 277 -15.01 28.45 8.14
CA ILE A 277 -13.85 28.09 8.95
C ILE A 277 -14.17 28.50 10.38
N VAL A 278 -14.11 27.54 11.30
CA VAL A 278 -14.40 27.76 12.73
C VAL A 278 -13.41 27.02 13.61
N ASP A 279 -13.23 27.48 14.85
CA ASP A 279 -12.54 26.68 15.87
C ASP A 279 -13.35 25.41 16.15
N VAL A 280 -12.67 24.29 16.46
CA VAL A 280 -13.33 22.98 16.61
C VAL A 280 -14.36 22.90 17.73
N ASP A 281 -14.29 23.81 18.71
CA ASP A 281 -15.25 23.96 19.80
C ASP A 281 -16.46 24.84 19.44
N LYS A 282 -16.52 25.37 18.21
CA LYS A 282 -17.54 26.33 17.74
C LYS A 282 -18.32 25.83 16.52
N ILE A 283 -18.39 24.54 16.29
CA ILE A 283 -19.15 23.99 15.16
C ILE A 283 -20.65 24.21 15.39
N PRO A 284 -21.38 24.91 14.49
CA PRO A 284 -22.81 25.15 14.64
C PRO A 284 -23.62 23.87 14.43
N ALA A 285 -24.83 23.82 15.01
CA ALA A 285 -25.77 22.72 14.80
C ALA A 285 -26.08 22.52 13.32
N GLY A 286 -26.13 21.27 12.87
CA GLY A 286 -26.37 20.88 11.49
C GLY A 286 -25.14 21.00 10.57
N TRP A 287 -23.98 21.40 11.10
CA TRP A 287 -22.72 21.48 10.34
C TRP A 287 -21.78 20.31 10.68
N ARG A 288 -20.90 20.01 9.76
CA ARG A 288 -19.93 18.91 9.88
C ARG A 288 -18.54 19.32 9.44
N MET A 289 -17.52 18.85 10.15
CA MET A 289 -16.13 19.02 9.80
C MET A 289 -15.77 18.11 8.62
N LEU A 290 -15.25 18.67 7.53
CA LEU A 290 -14.83 17.92 6.34
C LEU A 290 -13.37 18.13 5.96
N ASP A 291 -12.71 19.19 6.49
CA ASP A 291 -11.26 19.39 6.35
C ASP A 291 -10.74 20.17 7.56
N VAL A 292 -9.42 20.23 7.70
CA VAL A 292 -8.75 21.04 8.71
C VAL A 292 -8.63 22.49 8.27
N GLY A 293 -8.62 23.40 9.26
CA GLY A 293 -8.49 24.84 8.99
C GLY A 293 -7.03 25.32 8.96
N PRO A 294 -6.82 26.63 8.64
CA PRO A 294 -5.48 27.21 8.47
C PRO A 294 -4.64 27.24 9.74
N LYS A 295 -5.24 27.35 10.93
CA LYS A 295 -4.50 27.26 12.20
C LYS A 295 -3.94 25.86 12.42
N THR A 296 -4.72 24.84 12.06
CA THR A 296 -4.31 23.44 12.12
C THR A 296 -3.18 23.15 11.12
N ILE A 297 -3.29 23.66 9.87
CA ILE A 297 -2.22 23.56 8.86
C ILE A 297 -0.92 24.18 9.40
N SER A 298 -0.98 25.34 10.04
CA SER A 298 0.19 25.97 10.66
C SER A 298 0.77 25.14 11.82
N ALA A 299 -0.08 24.51 12.64
CA ALA A 299 0.35 23.63 13.69
C ALA A 299 1.04 22.35 13.14
N TYR A 300 0.54 21.80 12.04
CA TYR A 300 1.16 20.67 11.32
C TYR A 300 2.54 21.05 10.79
N GLN A 301 2.67 22.22 10.17
CA GLN A 301 3.94 22.73 9.68
C GLN A 301 4.98 22.86 10.80
N ALA A 302 4.58 23.42 11.95
CA ALA A 302 5.44 23.52 13.13
C ALA A 302 5.86 22.16 13.67
N ALA A 303 4.94 21.19 13.65
CA ALA A 303 5.21 19.82 14.11
C ALA A 303 6.20 19.07 13.21
N LEU A 304 6.12 19.29 11.89
CA LEU A 304 6.97 18.67 10.89
C LEU A 304 8.36 19.28 10.81
N SER A 305 8.56 20.46 11.38
CA SER A 305 9.85 21.16 11.36
C SER A 305 10.96 20.34 11.99
N GLY A 306 12.05 20.13 11.26
CA GLY A 306 13.23 19.38 11.72
C GLY A 306 13.06 17.87 11.78
N ALA A 307 11.95 17.32 11.29
CA ALA A 307 11.75 15.88 11.20
C ALA A 307 12.86 15.20 10.41
N LYS A 308 13.22 13.97 10.79
CA LYS A 308 14.12 13.09 10.06
C LYS A 308 13.37 12.01 9.31
N LEU A 309 12.27 11.54 9.89
CA LEU A 309 11.37 10.56 9.30
C LEU A 309 9.93 11.06 9.42
N ILE A 310 9.20 11.00 8.32
CA ILE A 310 7.76 11.29 8.27
C ILE A 310 7.07 10.10 7.62
N VAL A 311 6.09 9.53 8.32
CA VAL A 311 5.22 8.47 7.78
C VAL A 311 3.80 8.98 7.72
N TRP A 312 3.18 8.92 6.56
CA TRP A 312 1.81 9.40 6.35
C TRP A 312 0.90 8.32 5.79
N ASN A 313 -0.22 8.07 6.48
CA ASN A 313 -1.26 7.13 6.06
C ASN A 313 -2.66 7.69 6.28
N GLY A 314 -3.36 8.02 5.20
CA GLY A 314 -4.74 8.54 5.18
C GLY A 314 -4.83 10.07 5.12
N PRO A 315 -5.81 10.59 4.37
CA PRO A 315 -6.01 12.03 4.18
C PRO A 315 -6.53 12.70 5.46
N VAL A 316 -6.25 14.00 5.60
CA VAL A 316 -6.69 14.81 6.76
C VAL A 316 -7.99 15.57 6.50
N GLY A 317 -8.54 15.48 5.29
CA GLY A 317 -9.82 16.04 4.85
C GLY A 317 -10.43 15.20 3.73
N VAL A 318 -11.63 15.57 3.28
CA VAL A 318 -12.34 14.93 2.16
C VAL A 318 -11.80 15.46 0.83
N PHE A 319 -10.53 15.13 0.54
CA PHE A 319 -9.74 15.69 -0.56
C PHE A 319 -10.24 15.33 -1.97
N GLU A 320 -11.21 14.45 -2.08
CA GLU A 320 -11.91 14.15 -3.32
C GLU A 320 -12.76 15.33 -3.78
N MET A 321 -13.25 16.13 -2.83
CA MET A 321 -14.01 17.36 -3.08
C MET A 321 -13.09 18.58 -2.98
N PRO A 322 -12.95 19.41 -4.02
CA PRO A 322 -11.99 20.54 -4.04
C PRO A 322 -12.08 21.48 -2.84
N LYS A 323 -13.29 21.74 -2.32
CA LYS A 323 -13.50 22.63 -1.15
C LYS A 323 -12.91 22.08 0.16
N PHE A 324 -12.62 20.80 0.24
CA PHE A 324 -12.17 20.09 1.44
C PHE A 324 -10.83 19.37 1.21
N ALA A 325 -10.05 19.84 0.24
CA ALA A 325 -8.78 19.26 -0.15
C ALA A 325 -7.56 20.04 0.35
N GLU A 326 -7.75 21.28 0.82
CA GLU A 326 -6.67 22.20 1.17
C GLU A 326 -5.76 21.64 2.25
N GLY A 327 -6.32 21.09 3.34
CA GLY A 327 -5.53 20.51 4.42
C GLY A 327 -4.65 19.36 3.95
N THR A 328 -5.22 18.47 3.14
CA THR A 328 -4.50 17.31 2.61
C THR A 328 -3.41 17.71 1.61
N PHE A 329 -3.67 18.69 0.75
CA PHE A 329 -2.69 19.15 -0.25
C PHE A 329 -1.60 20.02 0.39
N ALA A 330 -1.94 20.87 1.36
CA ALA A 330 -0.95 21.62 2.13
C ALA A 330 0.03 20.67 2.83
N LEU A 331 -0.49 19.61 3.46
CA LEU A 331 0.33 18.58 4.05
C LEU A 331 1.25 17.90 3.02
N ALA A 332 0.73 17.54 1.84
CA ALA A 332 1.52 16.95 0.77
C ALA A 332 2.67 17.87 0.33
N HIS A 333 2.42 19.17 0.20
CA HIS A 333 3.45 20.14 -0.15
C HIS A 333 4.50 20.32 0.94
N MET A 334 4.10 20.36 2.23
CA MET A 334 5.04 20.40 3.36
C MET A 334 6.00 19.20 3.34
N LEU A 335 5.48 18.00 3.05
CA LEU A 335 6.30 16.79 2.95
C LEU A 335 7.27 16.86 1.76
N ALA A 336 6.82 17.40 0.63
CA ALA A 336 7.63 17.57 -0.58
C ALA A 336 8.79 18.55 -0.38
N GLU A 337 8.60 19.56 0.46
CA GLU A 337 9.62 20.56 0.80
C GLU A 337 10.52 20.14 1.97
N SER A 338 10.18 19.04 2.64
CA SER A 338 10.92 18.53 3.79
C SER A 338 12.22 17.84 3.38
N ASN A 339 13.26 17.99 4.20
CA ASN A 339 14.51 17.19 4.09
C ASN A 339 14.41 15.82 4.78
N ALA A 340 13.27 15.47 5.35
CA ALA A 340 13.04 14.19 6.00
C ALA A 340 12.92 13.04 4.98
N VAL A 341 13.16 11.83 5.44
CA VAL A 341 12.70 10.63 4.71
C VAL A 341 11.17 10.60 4.81
N THR A 342 10.49 10.74 3.67
CA THR A 342 9.02 10.77 3.60
C THR A 342 8.49 9.45 3.03
N VAL A 343 7.69 8.74 3.83
CA VAL A 343 7.08 7.44 3.49
C VAL A 343 5.57 7.60 3.46
N ILE A 344 4.99 7.42 2.29
CA ILE A 344 3.55 7.56 2.07
C ILE A 344 2.93 6.16 1.96
N GLY A 345 2.08 5.82 2.90
CA GLY A 345 1.34 4.54 2.93
C GLY A 345 -0.14 4.73 2.66
N GLY A 346 -0.76 3.70 2.08
CA GLY A 346 -2.18 3.69 1.77
C GLY A 346 -2.57 4.33 0.42
N GLY A 347 -3.62 3.79 -0.19
CA GLY A 347 -4.06 4.20 -1.53
C GLY A 347 -4.51 5.66 -1.62
N ASP A 348 -5.21 6.15 -0.59
CA ASP A 348 -5.74 7.51 -0.57
C ASP A 348 -4.62 8.54 -0.42
N SER A 349 -3.63 8.29 0.44
CA SER A 349 -2.45 9.16 0.58
C SER A 349 -1.62 9.19 -0.70
N ALA A 350 -1.42 8.03 -1.34
CA ALA A 350 -0.75 7.94 -2.63
C ALA A 350 -1.51 8.71 -3.73
N SER A 351 -2.85 8.65 -3.72
CA SER A 351 -3.70 9.44 -4.60
C SER A 351 -3.59 10.93 -4.31
N ALA A 352 -3.57 11.31 -3.02
CA ALA A 352 -3.45 12.71 -2.58
C ALA A 352 -2.14 13.35 -3.06
N VAL A 353 -0.98 12.72 -2.83
CA VAL A 353 0.32 13.26 -3.29
C VAL A 353 0.41 13.32 -4.82
N LYS A 354 -0.26 12.40 -5.53
CA LYS A 354 -0.36 12.46 -6.99
C LYS A 354 -1.21 13.62 -7.47
N LYS A 355 -2.40 13.82 -6.88
CA LYS A 355 -3.30 14.95 -7.21
C LYS A 355 -2.65 16.29 -6.88
N ALA A 356 -1.91 16.38 -5.78
CA ALA A 356 -1.12 17.55 -5.40
C ALA A 356 0.10 17.79 -6.32
N GLY A 357 0.44 16.85 -7.22
CA GLY A 357 1.55 16.99 -8.17
C GLY A 357 2.94 16.74 -7.57
N VAL A 358 3.03 16.26 -6.33
CA VAL A 358 4.29 16.15 -5.57
C VAL A 358 4.76 14.71 -5.30
N ALA A 359 4.13 13.72 -5.93
CA ALA A 359 4.47 12.30 -5.68
C ALA A 359 5.95 11.96 -5.95
N LYS A 360 6.62 12.65 -6.89
CA LYS A 360 8.03 12.43 -7.22
C LYS A 360 8.99 13.02 -6.20
N GLN A 361 8.56 13.93 -5.37
CA GLN A 361 9.34 14.55 -4.29
C GLN A 361 9.30 13.71 -3.01
N MET A 362 8.39 12.74 -2.89
CA MET A 362 8.37 11.79 -1.77
C MET A 362 9.52 10.81 -1.88
N THR A 363 10.14 10.47 -0.76
CA THR A 363 11.21 9.46 -0.73
C THR A 363 10.67 8.10 -1.12
N HIS A 364 9.49 7.72 -0.61
CA HIS A 364 8.83 6.47 -0.96
C HIS A 364 7.30 6.64 -0.93
N VAL A 365 6.65 6.18 -2.00
CA VAL A 365 5.19 6.06 -2.07
C VAL A 365 4.88 4.58 -2.19
N SER A 366 4.41 3.99 -1.10
CA SER A 366 4.13 2.56 -1.02
C SER A 366 3.04 2.13 -2.00
N THR A 367 3.25 1.00 -2.61
CA THR A 367 2.28 0.32 -3.48
C THR A 367 1.46 -0.73 -2.72
N GLY A 368 1.77 -0.94 -1.44
CA GLY A 368 1.28 -2.07 -0.64
C GLY A 368 -0.16 -1.98 -0.16
N GLY A 369 -0.78 -0.80 -0.17
CA GLY A 369 -2.15 -0.64 0.32
C GLY A 369 -2.35 -1.20 1.74
N GLY A 370 -3.18 -2.25 1.89
CA GLY A 370 -3.41 -2.92 3.18
C GLY A 370 -2.17 -3.56 3.78
N ALA A 371 -1.29 -4.12 2.95
CA ALA A 371 -0.03 -4.70 3.44
C ALA A 371 0.87 -3.67 4.12
N SER A 372 0.91 -2.42 3.60
CA SER A 372 1.66 -1.33 4.24
C SER A 372 1.10 -0.99 5.62
N LEU A 373 -0.23 -1.02 5.77
CA LEU A 373 -0.89 -0.74 7.04
C LEU A 373 -0.55 -1.83 8.06
N GLU A 374 -0.75 -3.11 7.71
CA GLU A 374 -0.44 -4.24 8.57
C GLU A 374 1.06 -4.30 8.94
N PHE A 375 1.93 -3.90 8.02
CA PHE A 375 3.37 -3.81 8.31
C PHE A 375 3.67 -2.70 9.34
N LEU A 376 3.01 -1.53 9.22
CA LEU A 376 3.13 -0.43 10.18
C LEU A 376 2.51 -0.76 11.55
N GLU A 377 1.57 -1.70 11.61
CA GLU A 377 1.06 -2.31 12.86
C GLU A 377 2.10 -3.19 13.55
N GLY A 378 3.21 -3.49 12.87
CA GLY A 378 4.24 -4.42 13.36
C GLY A 378 3.89 -5.89 13.15
N LYS A 379 2.88 -6.18 12.34
CA LYS A 379 2.50 -7.56 11.99
C LYS A 379 3.54 -8.18 11.05
N GLU A 380 3.81 -9.45 11.26
CA GLU A 380 4.61 -10.23 10.33
C GLU A 380 3.76 -10.56 9.09
N LEU A 381 4.27 -10.18 7.92
CA LEU A 381 3.60 -10.46 6.65
C LEU A 381 4.01 -11.85 6.14
N PRO A 382 3.08 -12.80 5.95
CA PRO A 382 3.41 -14.18 5.55
C PRO A 382 4.27 -14.27 4.29
N GLY A 383 3.96 -13.49 3.26
CA GLY A 383 4.72 -13.46 2.01
C GLY A 383 6.12 -12.83 2.14
N VAL A 384 6.42 -12.16 3.26
CA VAL A 384 7.77 -11.67 3.62
C VAL A 384 8.46 -12.69 4.51
N ALA A 385 7.77 -13.23 5.51
CA ALA A 385 8.31 -14.21 6.45
C ALA A 385 8.88 -15.43 5.74
N ALA A 386 8.20 -15.90 4.70
CA ALA A 386 8.59 -17.05 3.89
C ALA A 386 9.85 -16.82 3.03
N LEU A 387 10.35 -15.59 2.88
CA LEU A 387 11.59 -15.31 2.14
C LEU A 387 12.82 -15.67 2.98
N MET A 388 13.88 -16.09 2.29
CA MET A 388 15.17 -16.42 2.89
C MET A 388 15.80 -15.19 3.55
N ASP A 389 16.38 -15.37 4.74
CA ASP A 389 17.18 -14.36 5.43
C ASP A 389 18.61 -14.29 4.85
N LYS A 390 19.21 -13.06 4.91
CA LYS A 390 20.65 -12.84 4.56
C LYS A 390 21.56 -13.45 5.59
#